data_95dfe3fc4ca529f9fa558bca437eda89
#
_entry.id   95dfe3fc4ca529f9fa558bca437eda89
#
_cell.length_a   1.000
_cell.length_b   1.000
_cell.length_c   1.000
_cell.angle_alpha   90.00
_cell.angle_beta   90.00
_cell.angle_gamma   90.00
#
_symmetry.space_group_name_H-M   'P 1'
#
loop_
_entity.id
_entity.type
_entity.pdbx_description
1 polymer ?
#
loop_
_entity_poly.entity_id
_entity_poly.type
_entity_poly.pdbx_seq_one_letter_code
_entity_poly.pdbx_strand_id
1 'polypeptide(L)'
;APATALAVNMHHVWAGVAQLLAARGDQRLAMVQDWIAEGEVMAFGISEPGNDAVLFDSKTTAEERGDGSVAFTGTKIFTSLAPAFTRLGVFGKNAEGQLVHGFVARGEGVESLNDWNTLGMRASQSHTTKLSGAIAPAQWVHTRLAAGPNPDALVFGIFASFLTLTASVYVGLAERGLQLGTAALQRRXHQDGQAFIQDVRARSILAEAGMRMLTLDALQRQVAGDLDALVDHGPQWFPKLVTLRTRAGDWARENIQDAGQLIGGGGYFRGSEFERLYRDVQASWYHPSNAASAANTVASWLVGPLED
;
A
#
# COMPACT_ATOMS: atom_id res chain seq x y z
N ALA A 1 12.34 -6.80 -6.69
CA ALA A 1 12.17 -5.37 -7.06
C ALA A 1 11.00 -4.77 -6.28
N PRO A 2 11.20 -4.42 -4.98
CA PRO A 2 10.07 -3.97 -4.15
C PRO A 2 9.45 -2.65 -4.61
N ALA A 3 10.24 -1.73 -5.13
CA ALA A 3 9.70 -0.44 -5.59
C ALA A 3 8.78 -0.63 -6.79
N THR A 4 9.14 -1.51 -7.72
CA THR A 4 8.28 -1.84 -8.85
C THR A 4 6.99 -2.54 -8.37
N ALA A 5 7.12 -3.49 -7.44
CA ALA A 5 5.97 -4.19 -6.87
C ALA A 5 5.02 -3.20 -6.18
N LEU A 6 5.57 -2.25 -5.40
CA LEU A 6 4.76 -1.23 -4.74
C LEU A 6 3.99 -0.39 -5.77
N ALA A 7 4.69 0.06 -6.81
CA ALA A 7 4.06 0.89 -7.85
C ALA A 7 2.94 0.14 -8.57
N VAL A 8 3.21 -1.09 -9.00
CA VAL A 8 2.23 -1.89 -9.73
C VAL A 8 1.04 -2.25 -8.83
N ASN A 9 1.29 -2.42 -7.53
CA ASN A 9 0.20 -2.69 -6.59
C ASN A 9 -0.82 -1.55 -6.50
N MET A 10 -0.44 -0.32 -6.81
CA MET A 10 -1.43 0.77 -6.83
C MET A 10 -2.42 0.60 -7.98
N HIS A 11 -1.98 0.02 -9.10
CA HIS A 11 -2.88 -0.43 -10.16
C HIS A 11 -3.77 -1.58 -9.66
N HIS A 12 -3.16 -2.56 -8.97
CA HIS A 12 -3.90 -3.70 -8.44
C HIS A 12 -4.90 -3.32 -7.35
N VAL A 13 -4.67 -2.21 -6.61
CA VAL A 13 -5.66 -1.75 -5.63
C VAL A 13 -7.01 -1.52 -6.31
N TRP A 14 -7.01 -0.79 -7.44
CA TRP A 14 -8.28 -0.53 -8.13
C TRP A 14 -8.88 -1.80 -8.73
N ALA A 15 -8.04 -2.70 -9.24
CA ALA A 15 -8.52 -4.01 -9.71
C ALA A 15 -9.20 -4.77 -8.57
N GLY A 16 -8.57 -4.77 -7.39
CA GLY A 16 -9.09 -5.46 -6.21
C GLY A 16 -10.41 -4.84 -5.72
N VAL A 17 -10.47 -3.51 -5.65
CA VAL A 17 -11.71 -2.82 -5.24
C VAL A 17 -12.85 -3.17 -6.20
N ALA A 18 -12.59 -3.08 -7.51
CA ALA A 18 -13.62 -3.39 -8.52
C ALA A 18 -14.09 -4.84 -8.39
N GLN A 19 -13.15 -5.77 -8.16
CA GLN A 19 -13.50 -7.18 -7.99
C GLN A 19 -14.32 -7.43 -6.72
N LEU A 20 -13.92 -6.83 -5.59
CA LEU A 20 -14.66 -6.99 -4.33
C LEU A 20 -16.08 -6.46 -4.45
N LEU A 21 -16.26 -5.31 -5.09
CA LEU A 21 -17.59 -4.75 -5.31
C LEU A 21 -18.42 -5.63 -6.23
N ALA A 22 -17.85 -6.04 -7.37
CA ALA A 22 -18.55 -6.87 -8.36
C ALA A 22 -18.99 -8.20 -7.74
N ALA A 23 -18.13 -8.82 -6.93
CA ALA A 23 -18.45 -10.08 -6.25
C ALA A 23 -19.62 -9.95 -5.27
N ARG A 24 -19.87 -8.73 -4.80
CA ARG A 24 -21.02 -8.42 -3.93
C ARG A 24 -22.23 -7.90 -4.70
N GLY A 25 -22.17 -7.91 -6.03
CA GLY A 25 -23.27 -7.45 -6.87
C GLY A 25 -23.28 -5.94 -7.14
N ASP A 26 -22.23 -5.24 -6.74
CA ASP A 26 -22.12 -3.78 -6.91
C ASP A 26 -21.26 -3.49 -8.14
N GLN A 27 -21.89 -2.98 -9.21
CA GLN A 27 -21.27 -2.80 -10.50
C GLN A 27 -20.73 -1.38 -10.75
N ARG A 28 -20.71 -0.53 -9.70
CA ARG A 28 -20.33 0.89 -9.91
C ARG A 28 -18.88 1.06 -10.41
N LEU A 29 -18.01 0.06 -10.24
CA LEU A 29 -16.64 0.10 -10.75
C LEU A 29 -16.40 -0.89 -11.89
N ALA A 30 -17.48 -1.34 -12.58
CA ALA A 30 -17.31 -2.27 -13.71
C ALA A 30 -16.41 -1.68 -14.80
N MET A 31 -16.46 -0.36 -15.01
CA MET A 31 -15.60 0.29 -16.01
C MET A 31 -14.12 0.11 -15.69
N VAL A 32 -13.74 -0.05 -14.42
CA VAL A 32 -12.33 -0.29 -14.08
C VAL A 32 -11.88 -1.64 -14.62
N GLN A 33 -12.72 -2.67 -14.52
CA GLN A 33 -12.41 -3.99 -15.05
C GLN A 33 -12.26 -3.94 -16.58
N ASP A 34 -13.14 -3.22 -17.24
CA ASP A 34 -13.08 -3.05 -18.71
C ASP A 34 -11.79 -2.32 -19.11
N TRP A 35 -11.48 -1.21 -18.44
CA TRP A 35 -10.25 -0.44 -18.71
C TRP A 35 -8.99 -1.30 -18.57
N ILE A 36 -8.92 -2.09 -17.48
CA ILE A 36 -7.75 -2.94 -17.24
C ILE A 36 -7.64 -3.99 -18.34
N ALA A 37 -8.77 -4.58 -18.77
CA ALA A 37 -8.79 -5.54 -19.86
C ALA A 37 -8.33 -4.90 -21.18
N GLU A 38 -8.55 -3.60 -21.35
CA GLU A 38 -8.13 -2.83 -22.54
C GLU A 38 -6.67 -2.34 -22.44
N GLY A 39 -5.99 -2.58 -21.31
CA GLY A 39 -4.60 -2.20 -21.14
C GLY A 39 -4.37 -0.86 -20.46
N GLU A 40 -5.42 -0.25 -19.90
CA GLU A 40 -5.26 0.99 -19.13
C GLU A 40 -4.53 0.72 -17.83
N VAL A 41 -3.76 1.70 -17.38
CA VAL A 41 -2.97 1.61 -16.15
C VAL A 41 -3.56 2.54 -15.10
N MET A 42 -4.00 1.96 -14.00
CA MET A 42 -4.63 2.70 -12.91
C MET A 42 -3.58 3.24 -11.93
N ALA A 43 -3.82 4.42 -11.38
CA ALA A 43 -3.05 4.93 -10.26
C ALA A 43 -3.99 5.39 -9.14
N PHE A 44 -3.42 5.52 -7.93
CA PHE A 44 -4.18 5.72 -6.70
C PHE A 44 -3.84 7.11 -6.16
N GLY A 45 -4.70 8.09 -6.42
CA GLY A 45 -4.50 9.50 -6.05
C GLY A 45 -5.37 9.89 -4.87
N ILE A 46 -5.09 9.30 -3.71
CA ILE A 46 -5.92 9.47 -2.51
C ILE A 46 -5.24 10.37 -1.47
N SER A 47 -3.99 10.10 -1.14
CA SER A 47 -3.28 10.82 -0.06
C SER A 47 -3.07 12.29 -0.40
N GLU A 48 -3.15 13.13 0.61
CA GLU A 48 -3.00 14.59 0.47
C GLU A 48 -2.07 15.14 1.54
N PRO A 49 -1.35 16.23 1.26
CA PRO A 49 -0.49 16.85 2.27
C PRO A 49 -1.33 17.30 3.48
N GLY A 50 -0.91 16.88 4.67
CA GLY A 50 -1.56 17.29 5.90
C GLY A 50 -2.99 16.83 6.08
N ASN A 51 -3.35 15.71 5.41
CA ASN A 51 -4.67 15.10 5.59
C ASN A 51 -4.52 13.75 6.29
N ASP A 52 -4.61 13.77 7.61
CA ASP A 52 -4.52 12.55 8.43
C ASP A 52 -5.82 11.73 8.42
N ALA A 53 -6.90 12.32 7.91
CA ALA A 53 -8.19 11.62 7.82
C ALA A 53 -8.24 10.62 6.66
N VAL A 54 -7.25 10.64 5.78
CA VAL A 54 -7.09 9.71 4.64
C VAL A 54 -8.37 9.67 3.80
N LEU A 55 -9.18 8.61 3.91
CA LEU A 55 -10.42 8.45 3.12
C LEU A 55 -11.63 9.17 3.72
N PHE A 56 -11.51 9.71 4.94
CA PHE A 56 -12.67 10.22 5.66
C PHE A 56 -12.86 11.72 5.48
N ASP A 57 -11.92 12.41 4.85
CA ASP A 57 -12.04 13.81 4.49
C ASP A 57 -11.09 14.12 3.32
N SER A 58 -11.27 15.31 2.72
CA SER A 58 -10.42 15.72 1.59
C SER A 58 -10.26 17.22 1.57
N LYS A 59 -9.06 17.67 1.24
CA LYS A 59 -8.74 19.08 0.97
C LYS A 59 -8.87 19.40 -0.52
N THR A 60 -8.99 18.38 -1.38
CA THR A 60 -9.27 18.56 -2.80
C THR A 60 -10.72 19.00 -2.95
N THR A 61 -10.98 19.98 -3.81
CA THR A 61 -12.36 20.37 -4.14
C THR A 61 -12.87 19.53 -5.29
N ALA A 62 -14.17 19.25 -5.25
CA ALA A 62 -14.90 18.55 -6.32
C ALA A 62 -16.03 19.48 -6.77
N GLU A 63 -15.81 20.20 -7.87
CA GLU A 63 -16.82 21.12 -8.41
C GLU A 63 -17.74 20.37 -9.36
N GLU A 64 -18.97 20.17 -8.94
CA GLU A 64 -19.98 19.46 -9.73
C GLU A 64 -20.56 20.37 -10.81
N ARG A 65 -20.67 19.87 -12.04
CA ARG A 65 -21.11 20.62 -13.19
C ARG A 65 -22.50 20.16 -13.65
N GLY A 66 -23.17 21.01 -14.40
CA GLY A 66 -24.54 20.74 -14.85
C GLY A 66 -24.70 19.53 -15.76
N ASP A 67 -23.61 19.08 -16.41
CA ASP A 67 -23.62 17.89 -17.25
C ASP A 67 -23.28 16.60 -16.48
N GLY A 68 -23.14 16.71 -15.17
CA GLY A 68 -22.82 15.57 -14.31
C GLY A 68 -21.33 15.28 -14.16
N SER A 69 -20.48 15.99 -14.90
CA SER A 69 -19.02 15.86 -14.73
C SER A 69 -18.59 16.58 -13.45
N VAL A 70 -17.37 16.25 -12.99
CA VAL A 70 -16.81 16.86 -11.78
C VAL A 70 -15.38 17.32 -12.07
N ALA A 71 -15.07 18.57 -11.69
CA ALA A 71 -13.72 19.13 -11.82
C ALA A 71 -13.02 19.05 -10.47
N PHE A 72 -11.89 18.35 -10.41
CA PHE A 72 -11.10 18.19 -9.18
C PHE A 72 -9.95 19.19 -9.17
N THR A 73 -9.76 19.89 -8.04
CA THR A 73 -8.63 20.81 -7.84
C THR A 73 -8.03 20.57 -6.47
N GLY A 74 -6.72 20.26 -6.44
CA GLY A 74 -6.02 19.97 -5.20
C GLY A 74 -4.69 19.31 -5.47
N THR A 75 -4.06 18.78 -4.42
CA THR A 75 -2.74 18.15 -4.50
C THR A 75 -2.82 16.75 -3.91
N LYS A 76 -2.37 15.77 -4.68
CA LYS A 76 -2.27 14.38 -4.23
C LYS A 76 -0.79 14.03 -4.11
N ILE A 77 -0.43 13.33 -3.03
CA ILE A 77 0.96 12.90 -2.80
C ILE A 77 1.07 11.39 -2.89
N PHE A 78 2.29 10.91 -3.10
CA PHE A 78 2.58 9.47 -3.20
C PHE A 78 1.81 8.81 -4.34
N THR A 79 1.69 9.51 -5.48
CA THR A 79 1.01 8.95 -6.66
C THR A 79 1.98 8.03 -7.41
N SER A 80 2.07 6.79 -6.94
CA SER A 80 2.93 5.78 -7.56
C SER A 80 2.50 5.52 -8.99
N LEU A 81 3.42 5.10 -9.86
CA LEU A 81 3.20 4.96 -11.30
C LEU A 81 2.99 6.31 -12.00
N ALA A 82 3.43 7.42 -11.42
CA ALA A 82 3.19 8.74 -12.00
C ALA A 82 3.58 8.84 -13.49
N PRO A 83 4.72 8.25 -13.95
CA PRO A 83 5.05 8.34 -15.39
C PRO A 83 4.22 7.44 -16.30
N ALA A 84 3.49 6.46 -15.74
CA ALA A 84 2.90 5.38 -16.54
C ALA A 84 1.38 5.32 -16.50
N PHE A 85 0.72 5.88 -15.49
CA PHE A 85 -0.72 5.71 -15.38
C PHE A 85 -1.46 6.40 -16.52
N THR A 86 -2.62 5.84 -16.88
CA THR A 86 -3.53 6.44 -17.85
C THR A 86 -4.82 6.91 -17.20
N ARG A 87 -5.17 6.32 -16.05
CA ARG A 87 -6.36 6.67 -15.26
C ARG A 87 -5.97 6.84 -13.81
N LEU A 88 -6.41 7.93 -13.20
CA LEU A 88 -6.09 8.24 -11.79
C LEU A 88 -7.39 8.25 -10.99
N GLY A 89 -7.48 7.38 -10.00
CA GLY A 89 -8.61 7.40 -9.06
C GLY A 89 -8.40 8.51 -8.04
N VAL A 90 -9.37 9.39 -7.90
CA VAL A 90 -9.28 10.57 -7.05
C VAL A 90 -10.57 10.77 -6.27
N PHE A 91 -10.50 11.60 -5.24
CA PHE A 91 -11.70 12.10 -4.59
C PHE A 91 -11.47 13.52 -4.09
N GLY A 92 -12.57 14.20 -3.84
CA GLY A 92 -12.56 15.57 -3.34
C GLY A 92 -13.89 15.89 -2.68
N LYS A 93 -13.97 17.06 -2.06
CA LYS A 93 -15.17 17.49 -1.32
C LYS A 93 -15.95 18.49 -2.16
N ASN A 94 -17.25 18.23 -2.33
CA ASN A 94 -18.13 19.14 -3.07
C ASN A 94 -18.67 20.24 -2.15
N ALA A 95 -19.48 21.14 -2.72
CA ALA A 95 -20.02 22.29 -1.99
C ALA A 95 -20.96 21.88 -0.85
N GLU A 96 -21.55 20.68 -0.95
CA GLU A 96 -22.44 20.13 0.08
C GLU A 96 -21.67 19.39 1.15
N GLY A 97 -20.34 19.33 1.08
CA GLY A 97 -19.52 18.64 2.06
C GLY A 97 -19.41 17.13 1.86
N GLN A 98 -19.90 16.61 0.74
CA GLN A 98 -19.79 15.19 0.40
C GLN A 98 -18.44 14.88 -0.23
N LEU A 99 -17.92 13.69 0.00
CA LEU A 99 -16.73 13.18 -0.68
C LEU A 99 -17.18 12.54 -2.00
N VAL A 100 -16.75 13.13 -3.10
CA VAL A 100 -17.08 12.68 -4.45
C VAL A 100 -15.88 11.92 -4.99
N HIS A 101 -16.10 10.67 -5.39
CA HIS A 101 -15.06 9.77 -5.94
C HIS A 101 -15.26 9.59 -7.43
N GLY A 102 -14.16 9.64 -8.15
CA GLY A 102 -14.20 9.44 -9.61
C GLY A 102 -12.82 9.16 -10.17
N PHE A 103 -12.75 9.06 -11.47
CA PHE A 103 -11.48 8.85 -12.18
C PHE A 103 -11.26 9.99 -13.16
N VAL A 104 -9.99 10.39 -13.29
CA VAL A 104 -9.57 11.35 -14.30
C VAL A 104 -8.53 10.71 -15.21
N ALA A 105 -8.52 11.12 -16.47
CA ALA A 105 -7.51 10.66 -17.43
C ALA A 105 -6.23 11.48 -17.25
N ARG A 106 -5.09 10.85 -17.57
CA ARG A 106 -3.85 11.62 -17.74
C ARG A 106 -4.08 12.68 -18.81
N GLY A 107 -3.66 13.90 -18.56
CA GLY A 107 -3.80 14.96 -19.53
C GLY A 107 -4.12 16.29 -18.89
N GLU A 108 -5.02 17.05 -19.51
CA GLU A 108 -5.33 18.41 -19.07
C GLU A 108 -5.77 18.42 -17.61
N GLY A 109 -5.19 19.33 -16.83
CA GLY A 109 -5.50 19.48 -15.40
C GLY A 109 -4.83 18.48 -14.48
N VAL A 110 -4.00 17.57 -15.02
CA VAL A 110 -3.31 16.54 -14.21
C VAL A 110 -1.80 16.69 -14.46
N GLU A 111 -1.08 17.21 -13.46
CA GLU A 111 0.35 17.50 -13.59
C GLU A 111 1.16 16.71 -12.55
N SER A 112 2.16 15.95 -13.01
CA SER A 112 3.15 15.34 -12.13
C SER A 112 4.27 16.34 -11.88
N LEU A 113 4.63 16.55 -10.61
CA LEU A 113 5.67 17.54 -10.26
C LEU A 113 7.09 16.97 -10.39
N ASN A 114 7.24 15.70 -10.68
CA ASN A 114 8.55 15.04 -10.86
C ASN A 114 9.48 15.28 -9.64
N ASP A 115 8.91 15.19 -8.45
CA ASP A 115 9.57 15.56 -7.20
C ASP A 115 9.94 14.35 -6.33
N TRP A 116 9.87 13.12 -6.86
CA TRP A 116 10.15 11.90 -6.07
C TRP A 116 11.66 11.71 -5.92
N ASN A 117 12.21 12.24 -4.84
CA ASN A 117 13.63 12.15 -4.51
C ASN A 117 13.76 11.66 -3.07
N THR A 118 13.80 10.35 -2.89
CA THR A 118 13.58 9.69 -1.61
C THR A 118 14.71 8.74 -1.24
N LEU A 119 14.73 8.33 0.03
CA LEU A 119 15.70 7.37 0.55
C LEU A 119 15.62 6.03 -0.19
N GLY A 120 14.42 5.51 -0.33
CA GLY A 120 14.16 4.23 -0.97
C GLY A 120 12.88 4.26 -1.77
N MET A 121 12.49 3.11 -2.31
CA MET A 121 11.34 2.96 -3.19
C MET A 121 11.41 3.94 -4.37
N ARG A 122 12.61 4.25 -4.83
CA ARG A 122 12.83 5.27 -5.88
C ARG A 122 12.14 4.90 -7.19
N ALA A 123 12.21 3.63 -7.58
CA ALA A 123 11.61 3.19 -8.84
C ALA A 123 10.08 3.16 -8.80
N SER A 124 9.45 3.42 -7.63
CA SER A 124 7.99 3.53 -7.59
C SER A 124 7.49 4.81 -8.26
N GLN A 125 8.37 5.81 -8.42
CA GLN A 125 8.05 7.06 -9.10
C GLN A 125 6.76 7.66 -8.54
N SER A 126 6.75 7.87 -7.19
CA SER A 126 5.54 8.27 -6.46
C SER A 126 5.45 9.78 -6.33
N HIS A 127 5.52 10.45 -7.47
CA HIS A 127 5.53 11.92 -7.55
C HIS A 127 4.26 12.54 -7.01
N THR A 128 4.34 13.80 -6.60
CA THR A 128 3.18 14.63 -6.30
C THR A 128 2.41 14.90 -7.59
N THR A 129 1.08 14.81 -7.51
CA THR A 129 0.19 15.12 -8.62
C THR A 129 -0.65 16.33 -8.24
N LYS A 130 -0.57 17.37 -9.07
CA LYS A 130 -1.39 18.56 -8.93
C LYS A 130 -2.60 18.44 -9.85
N LEU A 131 -3.78 18.64 -9.29
CA LEU A 131 -5.04 18.67 -10.03
C LEU A 131 -5.48 20.12 -10.14
N SER A 132 -5.72 20.58 -11.36
CA SER A 132 -6.12 21.97 -11.66
C SER A 132 -7.35 21.92 -12.54
N GLY A 133 -8.51 21.65 -11.95
CA GLY A 133 -9.75 21.47 -12.67
C GLY A 133 -9.77 20.18 -13.51
N ALA A 134 -9.10 19.12 -13.05
CA ALA A 134 -9.07 17.85 -13.76
C ALA A 134 -10.48 17.26 -13.83
N ILE A 135 -10.94 16.93 -15.03
CA ILE A 135 -12.33 16.55 -15.27
C ILE A 135 -12.50 15.03 -15.17
N ALA A 136 -13.43 14.62 -14.31
CA ALA A 136 -14.00 13.27 -14.36
C ALA A 136 -15.32 13.37 -15.14
N PRO A 137 -15.42 12.72 -16.29
CA PRO A 137 -16.71 12.69 -17.00
C PRO A 137 -17.80 12.10 -16.11
N ALA A 138 -19.06 12.46 -16.38
CA ALA A 138 -20.18 12.02 -15.52
C ALA A 138 -20.17 10.51 -15.28
N GLN A 139 -19.88 9.71 -16.31
CA GLN A 139 -19.89 8.25 -16.21
C GLN A 139 -18.68 7.69 -15.44
N TRP A 140 -17.69 8.53 -15.14
CA TRP A 140 -16.51 8.13 -14.33
C TRP A 140 -16.63 8.59 -12.88
N VAL A 141 -17.67 9.33 -12.53
CA VAL A 141 -17.98 9.72 -11.14
C VAL A 141 -18.87 8.62 -10.57
N HIS A 142 -18.35 7.88 -9.61
CA HIS A 142 -19.01 6.63 -9.24
C HIS A 142 -19.60 6.62 -7.82
N THR A 143 -19.20 7.52 -6.93
CA THR A 143 -19.66 7.46 -5.54
C THR A 143 -19.66 8.86 -4.91
N ARG A 144 -20.69 9.12 -4.09
CA ARG A 144 -20.75 10.31 -3.22
C ARG A 144 -21.09 9.84 -1.81
N LEU A 145 -20.25 10.21 -0.85
CA LEU A 145 -20.37 9.75 0.54
C LEU A 145 -20.30 10.94 1.50
N ALA A 146 -20.98 10.83 2.62
CA ALA A 146 -20.78 11.76 3.72
C ALA A 146 -19.31 11.67 4.18
N ALA A 147 -18.73 12.80 4.60
CA ALA A 147 -17.40 12.79 5.20
C ALA A 147 -17.43 12.05 6.54
N GLY A 148 -16.29 11.51 6.95
CA GLY A 148 -16.16 10.73 8.17
C GLY A 148 -16.22 9.22 7.91
N PRO A 149 -16.14 8.42 8.97
CA PRO A 149 -16.25 6.97 8.85
C PRO A 149 -17.56 6.58 8.16
N ASN A 150 -17.48 5.66 7.22
CA ASN A 150 -18.61 5.36 6.35
C ASN A 150 -18.65 3.85 6.08
N PRO A 151 -19.84 3.20 6.20
CA PRO A 151 -19.95 1.76 6.00
C PRO A 151 -20.05 1.34 4.52
N ASP A 152 -19.94 2.27 3.58
CA ASP A 152 -20.05 1.94 2.16
C ASP A 152 -19.01 0.91 1.75
N ALA A 153 -19.40 -0.02 0.88
CA ALA A 153 -18.53 -1.09 0.40
C ALA A 153 -17.27 -0.57 -0.30
N LEU A 154 -17.32 0.61 -0.91
CA LEU A 154 -16.15 1.23 -1.55
C LEU A 154 -15.07 1.51 -0.51
N VAL A 155 -15.44 2.04 0.65
CA VAL A 155 -14.47 2.37 1.71
C VAL A 155 -13.80 1.09 2.20
N PHE A 156 -14.57 0.06 2.51
CA PHE A 156 -14.02 -1.24 2.91
C PHE A 156 -13.13 -1.80 1.79
N GLY A 157 -13.59 -1.76 0.55
CA GLY A 157 -12.85 -2.30 -0.59
C GLY A 157 -11.49 -1.64 -0.75
N ILE A 158 -11.43 -0.31 -0.59
CA ILE A 158 -10.16 0.44 -0.69
C ILE A 158 -9.22 0.03 0.46
N PHE A 159 -9.71 0.04 1.72
CA PHE A 159 -8.86 -0.35 2.83
C PHE A 159 -8.38 -1.80 2.70
N ALA A 160 -9.28 -2.72 2.37
CA ALA A 160 -8.93 -4.14 2.25
C ALA A 160 -7.88 -4.37 1.16
N SER A 161 -8.10 -3.80 -0.01
CA SER A 161 -7.18 -3.97 -1.15
C SER A 161 -5.84 -3.28 -0.88
N PHE A 162 -5.88 -2.03 -0.41
CA PHE A 162 -4.65 -1.25 -0.17
C PHE A 162 -3.80 -1.90 0.91
N LEU A 163 -4.40 -2.25 2.07
CA LEU A 163 -3.62 -2.78 3.19
C LEU A 163 -3.05 -4.17 2.86
N THR A 164 -3.84 -5.03 2.21
CA THR A 164 -3.39 -6.38 1.85
C THR A 164 -2.29 -6.33 0.79
N LEU A 165 -2.47 -5.53 -0.26
CA LEU A 165 -1.50 -5.45 -1.35
C LEU A 165 -0.22 -4.75 -0.90
N THR A 166 -0.32 -3.69 -0.06
CA THR A 166 0.87 -3.05 0.49
C THR A 166 1.63 -4.03 1.39
N ALA A 167 0.91 -4.78 2.24
CA ALA A 167 1.54 -5.80 3.08
C ALA A 167 2.30 -6.82 2.22
N SER A 168 1.76 -7.21 1.08
CA SER A 168 2.40 -8.23 0.24
C SER A 168 3.79 -7.82 -0.25
N VAL A 169 4.01 -6.52 -0.49
CA VAL A 169 5.33 -6.01 -0.87
C VAL A 169 6.33 -6.28 0.27
N TYR A 170 5.91 -6.02 1.49
CA TYR A 170 6.80 -6.17 2.65
C TYR A 170 6.97 -7.64 3.05
N VAL A 171 5.97 -8.48 2.82
CA VAL A 171 6.14 -9.95 2.97
C VAL A 171 7.23 -10.42 2.00
N GLY A 172 7.20 -9.94 0.75
CA GLY A 172 8.26 -10.27 -0.21
C GLY A 172 9.63 -9.76 0.20
N LEU A 173 9.69 -8.55 0.80
CA LEU A 173 10.95 -8.03 1.34
C LEU A 173 11.46 -8.88 2.50
N ALA A 174 10.58 -9.29 3.43
CA ALA A 174 10.95 -10.14 4.55
C ALA A 174 11.49 -11.49 4.07
N GLU A 175 10.83 -12.07 3.07
CA GLU A 175 11.28 -13.31 2.45
C GLU A 175 12.65 -13.15 1.81
N ARG A 176 12.85 -12.05 1.06
CA ARG A 176 14.14 -11.82 0.41
C ARG A 176 15.25 -11.61 1.44
N GLY A 177 14.95 -10.93 2.56
CA GLY A 177 15.89 -10.81 3.68
C GLY A 177 16.31 -12.17 4.21
N LEU A 178 15.35 -13.06 4.45
CA LEU A 178 15.63 -14.43 4.89
C LEU A 178 16.53 -15.17 3.87
N GLN A 179 16.22 -15.06 2.58
CA GLN A 179 17.00 -15.71 1.53
C GLN A 179 18.46 -15.19 1.51
N LEU A 180 18.64 -13.87 1.63
CA LEU A 180 19.98 -13.27 1.62
C LEU A 180 20.78 -13.71 2.85
N GLY A 181 20.15 -13.74 4.02
CA GLY A 181 20.78 -14.22 5.24
C GLY A 181 21.18 -15.69 5.14
N THR A 182 20.29 -16.51 4.62
CA THR A 182 20.57 -17.95 4.42
C THR A 182 21.76 -18.14 3.49
N ALA A 183 21.75 -17.44 2.35
CA ALA A 183 22.86 -17.54 1.38
C ALA A 183 24.18 -17.06 1.98
N ALA A 184 24.15 -16.03 2.83
CA ALA A 184 25.35 -15.55 3.49
C ALA A 184 25.93 -16.61 4.43
N LEU A 185 25.09 -17.25 5.24
CA LEU A 185 25.54 -18.33 6.14
C LEU A 185 26.15 -19.50 5.38
N GLN A 186 25.56 -19.86 4.26
CA GLN A 186 26.02 -21.00 3.45
C GLN A 186 27.39 -20.77 2.81
N ARG A 187 27.73 -19.49 2.55
CA ARG A 187 28.98 -19.14 1.82
C ARG A 187 30.14 -18.79 2.73
N ARG A 188 29.89 -18.50 3.99
CA ARG A 188 30.94 -17.97 4.87
C ARG A 188 31.61 -19.05 5.72
N UNK A 189 32.82 -18.90 6.08
CA UNK A 189 33.54 -19.66 6.87
C UNK A 189 34.16 -18.79 7.81
N HIS A 190 34.45 -19.23 8.88
CA HIS A 190 35.32 -18.60 9.90
C HIS A 190 36.78 -18.69 9.52
N GLN A 191 37.61 -17.96 10.19
CA GLN A 191 39.05 -17.98 9.91
C GLN A 191 39.68 -19.38 10.09
N ASP A 192 39.12 -20.15 10.99
CA ASP A 192 39.58 -21.53 11.24
C ASP A 192 39.00 -22.55 10.25
N GLY A 193 38.24 -22.09 9.28
CA GLY A 193 37.65 -22.95 8.26
C GLY A 193 36.29 -23.55 8.64
N GLN A 194 35.80 -23.32 9.85
CA GLN A 194 34.47 -23.82 10.22
C GLN A 194 33.40 -23.07 9.43
N ALA A 195 32.45 -23.83 8.89
CA ALA A 195 31.34 -23.22 8.12
C ALA A 195 30.47 -22.36 9.04
N PHE A 196 30.17 -21.16 8.62
CA PHE A 196 29.37 -20.21 9.40
C PHE A 196 27.99 -20.76 9.70
N ILE A 197 27.49 -21.67 8.88
CA ILE A 197 26.23 -22.35 9.10
C ILE A 197 26.21 -23.16 10.40
N GLN A 198 27.38 -23.44 11.01
CA GLN A 198 27.48 -24.14 12.30
C GLN A 198 27.54 -23.15 13.48
N ASP A 199 27.60 -21.85 13.23
CA ASP A 199 27.61 -20.86 14.28
C ASP A 199 26.25 -20.75 14.93
N VAL A 200 26.16 -21.02 16.24
CA VAL A 200 24.89 -21.08 16.96
C VAL A 200 24.17 -19.74 16.97
N ARG A 201 24.94 -18.64 17.12
CA ARG A 201 24.34 -17.30 17.14
C ARG A 201 23.75 -16.94 15.78
N ALA A 202 24.48 -17.20 14.70
CA ALA A 202 24.02 -16.94 13.34
C ALA A 202 22.76 -17.76 13.03
N ARG A 203 22.74 -19.02 13.47
CA ARG A 203 21.56 -19.88 13.29
C ARG A 203 20.35 -19.34 14.05
N SER A 204 20.57 -18.80 15.26
CA SER A 204 19.47 -18.21 16.04
C SER A 204 18.85 -17.01 15.33
N ILE A 205 19.68 -16.12 14.79
CA ILE A 205 19.21 -14.97 14.01
C ILE A 205 18.37 -15.45 12.83
N LEU A 206 18.89 -16.42 12.07
CA LEU A 206 18.20 -16.94 10.90
C LEU A 206 16.87 -17.62 11.28
N ALA A 207 16.84 -18.34 12.40
CA ALA A 207 15.65 -19.02 12.87
C ALA A 207 14.53 -18.02 13.19
N GLU A 208 14.87 -16.90 13.86
CA GLU A 208 13.89 -15.85 14.17
C GLU A 208 13.29 -15.28 12.88
N ALA A 209 14.15 -14.99 11.89
CA ALA A 209 13.69 -14.50 10.59
C ALA A 209 12.75 -15.51 9.91
N GLY A 210 13.07 -16.79 10.02
CA GLY A 210 12.24 -17.87 9.49
C GLY A 210 10.87 -17.95 10.18
N MET A 211 10.84 -17.81 11.51
CA MET A 211 9.58 -17.85 12.24
C MET A 211 8.67 -16.67 11.89
N ARG A 212 9.27 -15.47 11.68
CA ARG A 212 8.50 -14.33 11.19
C ARG A 212 7.86 -14.65 9.83
N MET A 213 8.63 -15.27 8.92
CA MET A 213 8.12 -15.62 7.59
C MET A 213 7.00 -16.64 7.64
N LEU A 214 7.13 -17.66 8.46
CA LEU A 214 6.08 -18.67 8.62
C LEU A 214 4.79 -18.01 9.11
N THR A 215 4.90 -17.08 10.03
CA THR A 215 3.75 -16.37 10.58
C THR A 215 3.11 -15.44 9.53
N LEU A 216 3.95 -14.65 8.83
CA LEU A 216 3.44 -13.71 7.81
C LEU A 216 2.77 -14.46 6.66
N ASP A 217 3.36 -15.57 6.22
CA ASP A 217 2.78 -16.35 5.11
C ASP A 217 1.39 -16.87 5.49
N ALA A 218 1.25 -17.39 6.70
CA ALA A 218 -0.04 -17.90 7.19
C ALA A 218 -1.08 -16.78 7.29
N LEU A 219 -0.70 -15.64 7.88
CA LEU A 219 -1.62 -14.51 8.05
C LEU A 219 -2.04 -13.92 6.71
N GLN A 220 -1.08 -13.71 5.80
CA GLN A 220 -1.35 -13.16 4.47
C GLN A 220 -2.31 -14.06 3.70
N ARG A 221 -2.04 -15.37 3.70
CA ARG A 221 -2.90 -16.33 3.00
C ARG A 221 -4.31 -16.34 3.57
N GLN A 222 -4.45 -16.26 4.89
CA GLN A 222 -5.76 -16.23 5.52
C GLN A 222 -6.51 -14.97 5.11
N VAL A 223 -5.89 -13.80 5.25
CA VAL A 223 -6.56 -12.53 4.95
C VAL A 223 -6.99 -12.49 3.48
N ALA A 224 -6.07 -12.82 2.57
CA ALA A 224 -6.38 -12.79 1.14
C ALA A 224 -7.46 -13.81 0.78
N GLY A 225 -7.36 -15.02 1.31
CA GLY A 225 -8.37 -16.07 1.06
C GLY A 225 -9.74 -15.69 1.59
N ASP A 226 -9.79 -15.07 2.77
CA ASP A 226 -11.07 -14.65 3.35
C ASP A 226 -11.70 -13.50 2.54
N LEU A 227 -10.87 -12.59 1.99
CA LEU A 227 -11.37 -11.54 1.09
C LEU A 227 -11.96 -12.15 -0.19
N ASP A 228 -11.24 -13.11 -0.79
CA ASP A 228 -11.70 -13.78 -2.01
C ASP A 228 -12.99 -14.56 -1.75
N ALA A 229 -13.11 -15.19 -0.58
CA ALA A 229 -14.28 -15.97 -0.20
C ALA A 229 -15.42 -15.12 0.35
N LEU A 230 -15.24 -13.81 0.42
CA LEU A 230 -16.24 -12.86 0.95
C LEU A 230 -16.66 -13.19 2.38
N VAL A 231 -15.72 -13.68 3.20
CA VAL A 231 -16.00 -14.01 4.61
C VAL A 231 -16.38 -12.72 5.35
N ASP A 232 -17.41 -12.78 6.14
CA ASP A 232 -17.86 -11.64 6.95
C ASP A 232 -17.25 -11.72 8.36
N HIS A 233 -16.17 -10.97 8.59
CA HIS A 233 -15.58 -10.84 9.92
C HIS A 233 -16.15 -9.64 10.69
N GLY A 234 -17.11 -8.92 10.09
CA GLY A 234 -17.70 -7.75 10.74
C GLY A 234 -16.65 -6.74 11.17
N PRO A 235 -16.77 -6.19 12.40
CA PRO A 235 -15.81 -5.18 12.89
C PRO A 235 -14.36 -5.69 13.01
N GLN A 236 -14.17 -7.01 13.06
CA GLN A 236 -12.82 -7.57 13.18
C GLN A 236 -11.99 -7.41 11.90
N TRP A 237 -12.64 -7.10 10.76
CA TRP A 237 -11.91 -6.95 9.50
C TRP A 237 -10.77 -5.91 9.61
N PHE A 238 -11.05 -4.72 10.17
CA PHE A 238 -10.03 -3.67 10.22
C PHE A 238 -8.85 -4.05 11.12
N PRO A 239 -9.06 -4.60 12.34
CA PRO A 239 -7.95 -5.16 13.11
C PRO A 239 -7.11 -6.19 12.35
N LYS A 240 -7.74 -7.10 11.61
CA LYS A 240 -7.00 -8.10 10.81
C LYS A 240 -6.14 -7.43 9.75
N LEU A 241 -6.72 -6.48 9.01
CA LEU A 241 -6.03 -5.79 7.91
C LEU A 241 -4.84 -4.95 8.42
N VAL A 242 -5.05 -4.15 9.48
CA VAL A 242 -3.96 -3.33 10.01
C VAL A 242 -2.88 -4.17 10.66
N THR A 243 -3.23 -5.30 11.27
CA THR A 243 -2.25 -6.22 11.84
C THR A 243 -1.36 -6.81 10.75
N LEU A 244 -1.96 -7.31 9.67
CA LEU A 244 -1.18 -7.82 8.54
C LEU A 244 -0.24 -6.75 7.99
N ARG A 245 -0.78 -5.55 7.72
CA ARG A 245 0.01 -4.44 7.16
C ARG A 245 1.17 -4.06 8.10
N THR A 246 0.89 -3.91 9.39
CA THR A 246 1.88 -3.46 10.36
C THR A 246 2.97 -4.52 10.57
N ARG A 247 2.56 -5.76 10.81
CA ARG A 247 3.53 -6.85 11.06
C ARG A 247 4.37 -7.14 9.81
N ALA A 248 3.80 -7.05 8.62
CA ALA A 248 4.58 -7.21 7.39
C ALA A 248 5.69 -6.16 7.31
N GLY A 249 5.38 -4.91 7.60
CA GLY A 249 6.38 -3.82 7.59
C GLY A 249 7.44 -4.00 8.66
N ASP A 250 7.01 -4.24 9.91
CA ASP A 250 7.92 -4.41 11.04
C ASP A 250 8.89 -5.57 10.79
N TRP A 251 8.34 -6.72 10.43
CA TRP A 251 9.14 -7.94 10.29
C TRP A 251 9.97 -7.93 9.01
N ALA A 252 9.55 -7.19 7.98
CA ALA A 252 10.42 -6.97 6.83
C ALA A 252 11.67 -6.18 7.23
N ARG A 253 11.49 -5.12 8.03
CA ARG A 253 12.64 -4.34 8.52
C ARG A 253 13.57 -5.21 9.36
N GLU A 254 13.00 -6.02 10.25
CA GLU A 254 13.80 -6.91 11.10
C GLU A 254 14.55 -7.95 10.25
N ASN A 255 13.87 -8.59 9.31
CA ASN A 255 14.50 -9.62 8.47
C ASN A 255 15.61 -9.04 7.60
N ILE A 256 15.42 -7.82 7.07
CA ILE A 256 16.47 -7.15 6.29
C ILE A 256 17.65 -6.78 7.21
N GLN A 257 17.38 -6.30 8.44
CA GLN A 257 18.44 -5.99 9.40
C GLN A 257 19.22 -7.26 9.77
N ASP A 258 18.53 -8.35 10.04
CA ASP A 258 19.13 -9.65 10.34
C ASP A 258 20.02 -10.13 9.18
N ALA A 259 19.52 -9.98 7.93
CA ALA A 259 20.31 -10.30 6.74
C ALA A 259 21.63 -9.50 6.74
N GLY A 260 21.57 -8.22 7.08
CA GLY A 260 22.76 -7.38 7.16
C GLY A 260 23.80 -7.89 8.16
N GLN A 261 23.35 -8.33 9.34
CA GLN A 261 24.23 -8.94 10.35
C GLN A 261 24.91 -10.20 9.79
N LEU A 262 24.14 -11.04 9.09
CA LEU A 262 24.66 -12.29 8.56
C LEU A 262 25.58 -12.09 7.35
N ILE A 263 25.31 -11.07 6.53
CA ILE A 263 26.15 -10.69 5.37
C ILE A 263 27.46 -10.09 5.87
N GLY A 264 27.40 -9.27 6.92
CA GLY A 264 28.57 -8.59 7.46
C GLY A 264 28.96 -7.37 6.65
N GLY A 265 30.23 -6.94 6.77
CA GLY A 265 30.72 -5.69 6.22
C GLY A 265 30.51 -5.51 4.71
N GLY A 266 30.42 -6.60 3.97
CA GLY A 266 30.14 -6.52 2.52
C GLY A 266 28.78 -5.88 2.20
N GLY A 267 27.83 -5.99 3.11
CA GLY A 267 26.51 -5.38 2.94
C GLY A 267 26.51 -3.85 3.00
N TYR A 268 27.58 -3.26 3.57
CA TYR A 268 27.65 -1.80 3.73
C TYR A 268 28.00 -1.06 2.44
N PHE A 269 28.47 -1.78 1.43
CA PHE A 269 28.90 -1.16 0.17
C PHE A 269 27.70 -0.86 -0.73
N ARG A 270 27.72 0.32 -1.35
CA ARG A 270 26.69 0.73 -2.30
C ARG A 270 26.70 -0.19 -3.52
N GLY A 271 25.52 -0.38 -4.11
CA GLY A 271 25.35 -1.18 -5.31
C GLY A 271 25.02 -2.64 -5.07
N SER A 272 25.06 -3.08 -3.81
CA SER A 272 24.61 -4.44 -3.49
C SER A 272 23.08 -4.50 -3.48
N GLU A 273 22.54 -5.70 -3.69
CA GLU A 273 21.09 -5.89 -3.54
C GLU A 273 20.65 -5.55 -2.12
N PHE A 274 21.41 -6.02 -1.12
CA PHE A 274 21.08 -5.78 0.28
C PHE A 274 20.94 -4.29 0.58
N GLU A 275 21.89 -3.47 0.12
CA GLU A 275 21.89 -2.02 0.37
C GLU A 275 20.61 -1.37 -0.18
N ARG A 276 20.19 -1.78 -1.38
CA ARG A 276 18.97 -1.27 -1.98
C ARG A 276 17.75 -1.69 -1.16
N LEU A 277 17.66 -2.97 -0.78
CA LEU A 277 16.53 -3.46 0.00
C LEU A 277 16.46 -2.81 1.38
N TYR A 278 17.62 -2.51 1.98
CA TYR A 278 17.70 -1.84 3.27
C TYR A 278 17.08 -0.44 3.19
N ARG A 279 17.34 0.28 2.09
CA ARG A 279 16.72 1.59 1.88
C ARG A 279 15.22 1.46 1.57
N ASP A 280 14.85 0.52 0.71
CA ASP A 280 13.47 0.35 0.27
C ASP A 280 12.54 -0.03 1.44
N VAL A 281 13.00 -0.88 2.35
CA VAL A 281 12.14 -1.38 3.44
C VAL A 281 11.75 -0.27 4.41
N GLN A 282 12.51 0.83 4.47
CA GLN A 282 12.20 1.94 5.37
C GLN A 282 10.88 2.63 5.00
N ALA A 283 10.44 2.50 3.76
CA ALA A 283 9.15 3.07 3.34
C ALA A 283 7.98 2.50 4.15
N SER A 284 8.13 1.32 4.74
CA SER A 284 7.09 0.69 5.55
C SER A 284 6.61 1.55 6.73
N TRP A 285 7.46 2.47 7.21
CA TRP A 285 7.07 3.40 8.29
C TRP A 285 5.96 4.37 7.90
N TYR A 286 5.84 4.67 6.61
CA TYR A 286 5.14 5.85 6.12
C TYR A 286 3.81 5.56 5.43
N HIS A 287 3.52 4.29 5.13
CA HIS A 287 2.23 3.95 4.51
C HIS A 287 1.09 4.00 5.53
N PRO A 288 -0.11 4.37 5.14
CA PRO A 288 -1.30 4.02 5.92
C PRO A 288 -1.46 2.49 6.02
N SER A 289 -1.89 1.92 7.10
CA SER A 289 -2.06 2.53 8.41
C SER A 289 -0.70 2.56 9.11
N ASN A 290 -0.34 3.69 9.70
CA ASN A 290 0.91 3.75 10.45
C ASN A 290 0.76 3.08 11.82
N ALA A 291 1.86 2.94 12.56
CA ALA A 291 1.85 2.17 13.82
C ALA A 291 0.82 2.71 14.83
N ALA A 292 0.71 4.04 14.94
CA ALA A 292 -0.20 4.64 15.91
C ALA A 292 -1.67 4.40 15.52
N SER A 293 -2.00 4.59 14.23
CA SER A 293 -3.38 4.37 13.80
C SER A 293 -3.75 2.89 13.85
N ALA A 294 -2.81 1.99 13.55
CA ALA A 294 -3.05 0.55 13.68
C ALA A 294 -3.30 0.15 15.13
N ALA A 295 -2.48 0.67 16.05
CA ALA A 295 -2.66 0.40 17.48
C ALA A 295 -4.04 0.87 17.96
N ASN A 296 -4.44 2.09 17.55
CA ASN A 296 -5.75 2.61 17.92
C ASN A 296 -6.89 1.75 17.35
N THR A 297 -6.76 1.29 16.11
CA THR A 297 -7.77 0.41 15.50
C THR A 297 -7.96 -0.87 16.31
N VAL A 298 -6.85 -1.51 16.69
CA VAL A 298 -6.91 -2.77 17.45
C VAL A 298 -7.44 -2.52 18.86
N ALA A 299 -6.93 -1.48 19.54
CA ALA A 299 -7.37 -1.17 20.90
C ALA A 299 -8.85 -0.82 20.93
N SER A 300 -9.32 -0.01 19.97
CA SER A 300 -10.75 0.36 19.90
C SER A 300 -11.64 -0.86 19.69
N TRP A 301 -11.18 -1.83 18.92
CA TRP A 301 -11.92 -3.08 18.73
C TRP A 301 -12.01 -3.87 20.04
N LEU A 302 -10.95 -3.86 20.86
CA LEU A 302 -10.91 -4.65 22.09
C LEU A 302 -11.66 -4.00 23.25
N VAL A 303 -11.53 -2.69 23.41
CA VAL A 303 -12.00 -1.99 24.62
C VAL A 303 -12.87 -0.76 24.34
N GLY A 304 -13.20 -0.50 23.07
CA GLY A 304 -13.99 0.65 22.68
C GLY A 304 -13.13 1.84 22.26
N PRO A 305 -13.73 2.79 21.55
CA PRO A 305 -12.99 3.96 21.07
C PRO A 305 -12.59 4.89 22.22
N LEU A 306 -11.60 5.74 21.94
CA LEU A 306 -11.22 6.80 22.89
C LEU A 306 -12.40 7.76 23.07
N GLU A 307 -12.57 8.24 24.30
CA GLU A 307 -13.56 9.27 24.59
C GLU A 307 -12.98 10.64 24.18
N ASP A 308 -13.83 11.52 23.64
CA ASP A 308 -13.44 12.89 23.24
C ASP A 308 -13.14 13.79 24.44
#